data_c0e122862deaa868abcb8e905b6d8889
#
_entry.id   c0e122862deaa868abcb8e905b6d8889
#
_cell.length_a   1.000
_cell.length_b   1.000
_cell.length_c   1.000
_cell.angle_alpha   90.00
_cell.angle_beta   90.00
_cell.angle_gamma   90.00
#
_symmetry.space_group_name_H-M   'P 1'
#
loop_
_entity.id
_entity.type
_entity.pdbx_description
1 polymer ?
#
loop_
_entity_poly.entity_id
_entity_poly.type
_entity_poly.pdbx_seq_one_letter_code
_entity_poly.pdbx_strand_id
1 'polypeptide(L)'
;MKNLASLFTLLFLVSCAGDSLLPVKGPEGDPGSELNLAEFEDIPIPLNSKLDKEKSIIISKNRGWLGRLTFDTSEDQITVFDFFRNELPKFGWKKLSEVSSDTSLLNYQNQNRLASIQISDNTFYGSNVSITVSEMESN
;
A
#
# COMPACT_ATOMS: atom_id res chain seq x y z
N MET A 1 23.76 -52.16 29.34
CA MET A 1 22.53 -52.67 28.75
C MET A 1 21.56 -51.52 28.67
N LYS A 2 21.31 -51.05 27.43
CA LYS A 2 20.00 -50.73 26.84
C LYS A 2 19.26 -49.55 27.49
N ASN A 3 18.82 -48.53 26.81
CA ASN A 3 18.61 -48.14 25.42
C ASN A 3 18.47 -46.62 25.44
N LEU A 4 19.18 -45.97 24.77
CA LEU A 4 19.03 -45.22 23.55
C LEU A 4 17.55 -45.00 23.13
N ALA A 5 16.97 -43.88 23.50
CA ALA A 5 15.81 -43.35 22.87
C ALA A 5 16.15 -41.89 22.44
N SER A 6 16.64 -41.80 21.25
CA SER A 6 16.82 -40.55 20.54
C SER A 6 15.46 -39.96 20.27
N LEU A 7 15.06 -38.95 21.05
CA LEU A 7 13.88 -38.14 20.73
C LEU A 7 14.32 -36.98 19.84
N PHE A 8 14.20 -37.23 18.57
CA PHE A 8 14.39 -36.26 17.52
C PHE A 8 13.20 -35.30 17.55
N THR A 9 13.35 -34.24 18.30
CA THR A 9 12.34 -33.18 18.32
C THR A 9 12.46 -32.38 17.06
N LEU A 10 11.60 -32.67 16.11
CA LEU A 10 11.43 -31.93 14.85
C LEU A 10 10.86 -30.55 15.17
N LEU A 11 11.72 -29.55 15.15
CA LEU A 11 11.35 -28.15 15.35
C LEU A 11 10.68 -27.66 14.05
N PHE A 12 9.35 -27.65 14.04
CA PHE A 12 8.60 -26.98 12.98
C PHE A 12 8.77 -25.48 13.15
N LEU A 13 9.65 -24.92 12.36
CA LEU A 13 9.68 -23.48 12.12
C LEU A 13 8.44 -23.13 11.31
N VAL A 14 7.39 -22.70 11.98
CA VAL A 14 6.28 -22.02 11.35
C VAL A 14 6.82 -20.66 10.89
N SER A 15 7.25 -20.59 9.65
CA SER A 15 7.48 -19.33 8.97
C SER A 15 6.15 -18.65 8.81
N CYS A 16 5.83 -17.69 9.67
CA CYS A 16 4.85 -16.68 9.36
C CYS A 16 5.39 -15.89 8.15
N ALA A 17 4.98 -16.29 6.96
CA ALA A 17 5.07 -15.45 5.79
C ALA A 17 4.16 -14.25 6.08
N GLY A 18 4.76 -13.12 6.49
CA GLY A 18 4.06 -11.87 6.54
C GLY A 18 3.52 -11.58 5.14
N ASP A 19 2.23 -11.28 5.05
CA ASP A 19 1.61 -10.81 3.82
C ASP A 19 2.33 -9.53 3.41
N SER A 20 3.33 -9.70 2.55
CA SER A 20 3.89 -8.58 1.83
C SER A 20 2.76 -8.03 0.98
N LEU A 21 2.42 -6.74 1.14
CA LEU A 21 1.56 -6.03 0.21
C LEU A 21 2.31 -5.84 -1.13
N LEU A 22 2.70 -6.95 -1.73
CA LEU A 22 3.06 -6.96 -3.13
C LEU A 22 1.75 -6.94 -3.90
N PRO A 23 1.62 -6.13 -4.95
CA PRO A 23 0.45 -6.14 -5.80
C PRO A 23 0.29 -7.57 -6.35
N VAL A 24 -0.65 -8.30 -5.80
CA VAL A 24 -1.02 -9.60 -6.32
C VAL A 24 -1.95 -9.35 -7.49
N LYS A 25 -1.54 -9.76 -8.68
CA LYS A 25 -2.39 -9.76 -9.84
C LYS A 25 -3.54 -10.73 -9.56
N GLY A 26 -4.71 -10.18 -9.22
CA GLY A 26 -5.93 -10.97 -9.04
C GLY A 26 -6.36 -11.65 -10.35
N PRO A 27 -7.16 -12.72 -10.29
CA PRO A 27 -7.70 -13.33 -11.49
C PRO A 27 -8.56 -12.32 -12.24
N GLU A 28 -8.33 -12.19 -13.54
CA GLU A 28 -9.16 -11.40 -14.42
C GLU A 28 -10.59 -11.94 -14.35
N GLY A 29 -11.56 -11.12 -13.94
CA GLY A 29 -12.93 -11.34 -14.26
C GLY A 29 -13.98 -11.40 -13.16
N ASP A 30 -13.67 -11.07 -11.90
CA ASP A 30 -14.73 -10.95 -10.89
C ASP A 30 -14.83 -9.51 -10.35
N PRO A 31 -15.82 -8.71 -10.79
CA PRO A 31 -15.98 -7.33 -10.33
C PRO A 31 -16.54 -7.19 -8.90
N GLY A 32 -16.68 -8.27 -8.15
CA GLY A 32 -17.45 -8.27 -6.90
C GLY A 32 -16.67 -8.54 -5.62
N SER A 33 -15.46 -9.07 -5.63
CA SER A 33 -14.89 -9.60 -4.39
C SER A 33 -13.43 -9.29 -4.07
N GLU A 34 -12.62 -8.84 -5.01
CA GLU A 34 -11.22 -8.49 -4.71
C GLU A 34 -10.81 -7.16 -5.36
N LEU A 35 -10.17 -6.30 -4.56
CA LEU A 35 -9.53 -5.08 -5.05
C LEU A 35 -8.44 -5.45 -6.05
N ASN A 36 -8.57 -5.03 -7.31
CA ASN A 36 -7.52 -5.18 -8.29
C ASN A 36 -6.41 -4.15 -7.99
N LEU A 37 -5.38 -4.57 -7.28
CA LEU A 37 -4.26 -3.71 -6.90
C LEU A 37 -3.26 -3.46 -8.04
N ALA A 38 -3.46 -4.07 -9.21
CA ALA A 38 -2.57 -3.88 -10.37
C ALA A 38 -2.42 -2.40 -10.78
N GLU A 39 -3.45 -1.60 -10.58
CA GLU A 39 -3.44 -0.17 -10.87
C GLU A 39 -2.53 0.65 -9.92
N PHE A 40 -2.05 0.03 -8.85
CA PHE A 40 -1.16 0.64 -7.86
C PHE A 40 0.24 0.02 -7.86
N GLU A 41 0.62 -0.77 -8.86
CA GLU A 41 1.93 -1.46 -8.91
C GLU A 41 3.13 -0.51 -8.84
N ASP A 42 2.97 0.72 -9.30
CA ASP A 42 3.98 1.77 -9.27
C ASP A 42 3.86 2.70 -8.05
N ILE A 43 3.03 2.33 -7.07
CA ILE A 43 2.93 3.02 -5.79
C ILE A 43 3.65 2.20 -4.72
N PRO A 44 4.78 2.68 -4.19
CA PRO A 44 5.47 2.00 -3.11
C PRO A 44 4.63 2.02 -1.83
N ILE A 45 4.61 0.91 -1.10
CA ILE A 45 3.91 0.79 0.17
C ILE A 45 4.92 0.48 1.27
N PRO A 46 4.91 1.18 2.42
CA PRO A 46 5.80 0.88 3.52
C PRO A 46 5.65 -0.55 4.02
N LEU A 47 6.75 -1.18 4.42
CA LEU A 47 6.73 -2.52 5.00
C LEU A 47 5.82 -2.54 6.25
N ASN A 48 5.22 -3.70 6.52
CA ASN A 48 4.30 -3.91 7.65
C ASN A 48 3.02 -3.06 7.62
N SER A 49 2.67 -2.54 6.45
CA SER A 49 1.38 -1.88 6.26
C SER A 49 0.25 -2.89 6.20
N LYS A 50 -0.88 -2.55 6.82
CA LYS A 50 -2.10 -3.36 6.83
C LYS A 50 -3.19 -2.68 6.01
N LEU A 51 -3.56 -3.30 4.89
CA LEU A 51 -4.61 -2.79 4.00
C LEU A 51 -5.97 -2.79 4.71
N ASP A 52 -6.66 -1.63 4.69
CA ASP A 52 -8.06 -1.49 5.06
C ASP A 52 -8.93 -1.70 3.81
N LYS A 53 -9.42 -2.93 3.63
CA LYS A 53 -10.23 -3.31 2.45
C LYS A 53 -11.58 -2.60 2.42
N GLU A 54 -12.14 -2.23 3.58
CA GLU A 54 -13.45 -1.58 3.65
C GLU A 54 -13.39 -0.11 3.21
N LYS A 55 -12.25 0.54 3.43
CA LYS A 55 -12.01 1.93 3.01
C LYS A 55 -11.30 2.04 1.66
N SER A 56 -10.88 0.93 1.07
CA SER A 56 -10.24 0.89 -0.23
C SER A 56 -11.26 0.62 -1.32
N ILE A 57 -11.17 1.33 -2.44
CA ILE A 57 -12.11 1.22 -3.55
C ILE A 57 -11.40 1.45 -4.88
N ILE A 58 -11.81 0.73 -5.92
CA ILE A 58 -11.39 0.99 -7.30
C ILE A 58 -12.64 1.10 -8.16
N ILE A 59 -12.76 2.21 -8.87
CA ILE A 59 -13.87 2.50 -9.77
C ILE A 59 -13.30 2.63 -11.17
N SER A 60 -13.59 1.65 -12.03
CA SER A 60 -13.25 1.72 -13.44
C SER A 60 -14.39 2.40 -14.22
N LYS A 61 -14.04 3.28 -15.14
CA LYS A 61 -14.96 3.99 -16.04
C LYS A 61 -14.54 3.75 -17.48
N ASN A 62 -15.44 4.04 -18.43
CA ASN A 62 -15.16 3.88 -19.86
C ASN A 62 -13.94 4.66 -20.37
N ARG A 63 -13.51 5.71 -19.66
CA ARG A 63 -12.42 6.60 -20.03
C ARG A 63 -11.50 6.89 -18.85
N GLY A 64 -11.04 5.85 -18.17
CA GLY A 64 -10.13 5.98 -17.07
C GLY A 64 -10.62 5.28 -15.79
N TRP A 65 -9.87 5.42 -14.73
CA TRP A 65 -10.18 4.83 -13.45
C TRP A 65 -9.85 5.80 -12.30
N LEU A 66 -10.49 5.56 -11.19
CA LEU A 66 -10.24 6.22 -9.92
C LEU A 66 -10.11 5.15 -8.87
N GLY A 67 -9.05 5.17 -8.09
CA GLY A 67 -8.88 4.24 -6.99
C GLY A 67 -8.44 4.93 -5.72
N ARG A 68 -8.86 4.39 -4.58
CA ARG A 68 -8.36 4.75 -3.26
C ARG A 68 -7.88 3.51 -2.56
N LEU A 69 -6.65 3.57 -2.08
CA LEU A 69 -6.04 2.58 -1.24
C LEU A 69 -5.84 3.16 0.15
N THR A 70 -6.36 2.50 1.18
CA THR A 70 -6.20 2.93 2.58
C THR A 70 -5.52 1.83 3.37
N PHE A 71 -4.53 2.19 4.17
CA PHE A 71 -3.82 1.25 5.04
C PHE A 71 -3.32 1.92 6.32
N ASP A 72 -3.11 1.10 7.32
CA ASP A 72 -2.44 1.49 8.55
C ASP A 72 -1.00 0.97 8.55
N THR A 73 -0.10 1.73 9.13
CA THR A 73 1.30 1.35 9.36
C THR A 73 1.72 1.67 10.78
N SER A 74 2.69 0.92 11.29
CA SER A 74 3.28 1.18 12.61
C SER A 74 4.24 2.36 12.64
N GLU A 75 4.62 2.89 11.47
CA GLU A 75 5.52 4.02 11.36
C GLU A 75 4.81 5.34 11.69
N ASP A 76 5.54 6.28 12.26
CA ASP A 76 5.02 7.62 12.51
C ASP A 76 4.82 8.42 11.22
N GLN A 77 4.03 9.47 11.31
CA GLN A 77 3.64 10.30 10.18
C GLN A 77 4.84 10.90 9.42
N ILE A 78 5.89 11.32 10.13
CA ILE A 78 7.07 11.93 9.51
C ILE A 78 7.85 10.88 8.73
N THR A 79 8.05 9.71 9.31
CA THR A 79 8.72 8.57 8.67
C THR A 79 7.98 8.15 7.39
N VAL A 80 6.65 8.06 7.44
CA VAL A 80 5.81 7.72 6.27
C VAL A 80 5.86 8.82 5.21
N PHE A 81 5.83 10.09 5.61
CA PHE A 81 5.96 11.21 4.70
C PHE A 81 7.30 11.19 3.95
N ASP A 82 8.40 10.99 4.68
CA ASP A 82 9.74 10.89 4.07
C ASP A 82 9.88 9.65 3.19
N PHE A 83 9.24 8.54 3.56
CA PHE A 83 9.19 7.34 2.72
C PHE A 83 8.61 7.65 1.34
N PHE A 84 7.42 8.23 1.26
CA PHE A 84 6.80 8.55 -0.04
C PHE A 84 7.58 9.58 -0.82
N ARG A 85 8.11 10.59 -0.14
CA ARG A 85 8.94 11.63 -0.76
C ARG A 85 10.19 11.07 -1.43
N ASN A 86 10.78 10.03 -0.87
CA ASN A 86 12.00 9.40 -1.37
C ASN A 86 11.72 8.27 -2.37
N GLU A 87 10.63 7.51 -2.20
CA GLU A 87 10.37 6.32 -3.01
C GLU A 87 9.59 6.63 -4.29
N LEU A 88 8.56 7.47 -4.24
CA LEU A 88 7.72 7.76 -5.42
C LEU A 88 8.49 8.21 -6.65
N PRO A 89 9.52 9.09 -6.55
CA PRO A 89 10.31 9.49 -7.70
C PRO A 89 11.03 8.32 -8.40
N LYS A 90 11.38 7.26 -7.67
CA LYS A 90 12.02 6.07 -8.25
C LYS A 90 11.09 5.27 -9.16
N PHE A 91 9.77 5.44 -8.99
CA PHE A 91 8.71 4.83 -9.81
C PHE A 91 8.19 5.78 -10.91
N GLY A 92 8.86 6.90 -11.15
CA GLY A 92 8.50 7.85 -12.20
C GLY A 92 7.50 8.92 -11.80
N TRP A 93 7.10 8.98 -10.54
CA TRP A 93 6.19 10.00 -10.03
C TRP A 93 6.92 11.33 -9.82
N LYS A 94 6.38 12.41 -10.38
CA LYS A 94 6.89 13.77 -10.24
C LYS A 94 6.07 14.52 -9.21
N LYS A 95 6.75 15.09 -8.21
CA LYS A 95 6.11 15.87 -7.16
C LYS A 95 5.48 17.14 -7.72
N LEU A 96 4.22 17.39 -7.38
CA LEU A 96 3.49 18.62 -7.67
C LEU A 96 3.44 19.54 -6.45
N SER A 97 3.11 19.01 -5.28
CA SER A 97 3.04 19.77 -4.04
C SER A 97 3.20 18.86 -2.83
N GLU A 98 3.58 19.43 -1.71
CA GLU A 98 3.62 18.75 -0.43
C GLU A 98 3.28 19.73 0.71
N VAL A 99 2.58 19.24 1.73
CA VAL A 99 2.27 19.95 2.95
C VAL A 99 2.46 18.98 4.11
N SER A 100 3.24 19.39 5.12
CA SER A 100 3.39 18.65 6.36
C SER A 100 2.65 19.37 7.47
N SER A 101 1.63 18.73 8.06
CA SER A 101 0.79 19.25 9.14
C SER A 101 0.18 18.07 9.90
N ASP A 102 -0.84 18.28 10.74
CA ASP A 102 -1.58 17.22 11.43
C ASP A 102 -2.14 16.16 10.46
N THR A 103 -2.49 16.59 9.26
CA THR A 103 -2.71 15.71 8.11
C THR A 103 -1.76 16.13 7.01
N SER A 104 -0.73 15.37 6.78
CA SER A 104 0.23 15.63 5.71
C SER A 104 -0.33 15.22 4.36
N LEU A 105 0.02 15.99 3.33
CA LEU A 105 -0.46 15.78 1.97
C LEU A 105 0.70 15.82 0.99
N LEU A 106 0.75 14.83 0.10
CA LEU A 106 1.71 14.75 -1.00
C LEU A 106 0.92 14.55 -2.30
N ASN A 107 1.19 15.38 -3.30
CA ASN A 107 0.59 15.26 -4.63
C ASN A 107 1.65 15.01 -5.68
N TYR A 108 1.42 14.00 -6.50
CA TYR A 108 2.32 13.56 -7.56
C TYR A 108 1.59 13.34 -8.86
N GLN A 109 2.35 13.40 -9.96
CA GLN A 109 1.88 13.07 -11.31
C GLN A 109 2.81 12.07 -11.96
N ASN A 110 2.26 11.07 -12.62
CA ASN A 110 2.96 10.17 -13.50
C ASN A 110 2.18 10.02 -14.81
N GLN A 111 2.72 10.59 -15.88
CA GLN A 111 2.03 10.68 -17.18
C GLN A 111 0.66 11.38 -17.06
N ASN A 112 -0.42 10.67 -17.38
CA ASN A 112 -1.81 11.14 -17.26
C ASN A 112 -2.48 10.78 -15.92
N ARG A 113 -1.72 10.30 -14.93
CA ARG A 113 -2.22 9.90 -13.61
C ARG A 113 -1.82 10.92 -12.55
N LEU A 114 -2.74 11.18 -11.64
CA LEU A 114 -2.51 11.97 -10.43
C LEU A 114 -2.62 11.06 -9.20
N ALA A 115 -1.68 11.20 -8.29
CA ALA A 115 -1.72 10.56 -6.98
C ALA A 115 -1.76 11.61 -5.88
N SER A 116 -2.72 11.47 -4.96
CA SER A 116 -2.82 12.27 -3.73
C SER A 116 -2.70 11.35 -2.53
N ILE A 117 -1.69 11.59 -1.70
CA ILE A 117 -1.38 10.78 -0.54
C ILE A 117 -1.66 11.62 0.69
N GLN A 118 -2.56 11.17 1.53
CA GLN A 118 -2.89 11.76 2.83
C GLN A 118 -2.34 10.86 3.93
N ILE A 119 -1.64 11.47 4.88
CA ILE A 119 -1.03 10.77 6.02
C ILE A 119 -1.51 11.48 7.28
N SER A 120 -2.11 10.74 8.19
CA SER A 120 -2.54 11.24 9.50
C SER A 120 -2.11 10.26 10.59
N ASP A 121 -1.97 10.78 11.80
CA ASP A 121 -1.72 9.92 12.95
C ASP A 121 -2.89 8.95 13.17
N ASN A 122 -2.56 7.71 13.50
CA ASN A 122 -3.56 6.76 13.96
C ASN A 122 -3.85 7.01 15.44
N THR A 123 -5.12 6.88 15.84
CA THR A 123 -5.58 7.15 17.20
C THR A 123 -4.84 6.36 18.28
N PHE A 124 -4.35 5.17 17.94
CA PHE A 124 -3.71 4.29 18.91
C PHE A 124 -2.20 4.14 18.70
N TYR A 125 -1.75 4.01 17.46
CA TYR A 125 -0.35 3.79 17.15
C TYR A 125 -0.08 3.91 15.64
N GLY A 126 1.04 4.56 15.29
CA GLY A 126 1.48 4.69 13.90
C GLY A 126 0.65 5.68 13.09
N SER A 127 0.49 5.41 11.80
CA SER A 127 -0.17 6.30 10.86
C SER A 127 -1.22 5.59 10.03
N ASN A 128 -2.27 6.33 9.68
CA ASN A 128 -3.23 5.98 8.65
C ASN A 128 -2.86 6.69 7.34
N VAL A 129 -2.84 5.96 6.26
CA VAL A 129 -2.48 6.47 4.93
C VAL A 129 -3.63 6.22 3.96
N SER A 130 -4.01 7.24 3.22
CA SER A 130 -4.98 7.14 2.13
C SER A 130 -4.35 7.65 0.84
N ILE A 131 -4.21 6.77 -0.15
CA ILE A 131 -3.68 7.08 -1.47
C ILE A 131 -4.83 7.07 -2.46
N THR A 132 -5.11 8.21 -3.08
CA THR A 132 -6.09 8.32 -4.15
C THR A 132 -5.36 8.53 -5.46
N VAL A 133 -5.57 7.64 -6.42
CA VAL A 133 -5.02 7.77 -7.78
C VAL A 133 -6.17 7.93 -8.75
N SER A 134 -6.03 8.88 -9.66
CA SER A 134 -6.97 9.11 -10.76
C SER A 134 -6.23 9.22 -12.08
N GLU A 135 -6.81 8.66 -13.12
CA GLU A 135 -6.35 8.85 -14.48
C GLU A 135 -7.07 10.06 -15.09
N MET A 136 -6.28 10.97 -15.64
CA MET A 136 -6.82 12.13 -16.37
C MET A 136 -7.13 11.73 -17.81
N GLU A 137 -8.26 12.19 -18.34
CA GLU A 137 -8.54 12.04 -19.76
C GLU A 137 -7.48 12.81 -20.58
N SER A 138 -6.87 12.13 -21.53
CA SER A 138 -6.09 12.83 -22.57
C SER A 138 -7.05 13.43 -23.59
N ASN A 139 -7.07 14.75 -23.71
CA ASN A 139 -7.77 15.44 -24.79
C ASN A 139 -7.14 15.11 -26.15
#